data_b542a3874ffeff0119eb0c34d376ed76
#
_entry.id   b542a3874ffeff0119eb0c34d376ed76
#
_cell.length_a   1.000
_cell.length_b   1.000
_cell.length_c   1.000
_cell.angle_alpha   90.00
_cell.angle_beta   90.00
_cell.angle_gamma   90.00
#
_symmetry.space_group_name_H-M   'P 1'
#
loop_
_entity.id
_entity.type
_entity.pdbx_description
1 polymer ?
#
loop_
_entity_poly.entity_id
_entity_poly.type
_entity_poly.pdbx_seq_one_letter_code
_entity_poly.pdbx_strand_id
1 'polypeptide(L)'
;MSKCDIGIVVPTLGTRDVYLRQTLSSIRRAGNAQIVIVAPTGVPLHKSLTSDLYDRLLPDPGKGLSAAIDFAIREFSDEIKFINWLGDDDLLALNSLDCASKPMRENEETVMVYGKCEYIDRSGNKITTNRSGNYARFLMRFGPQLVSQPGSLIRKEAYLAAGGLNHGYKCAFDLDLFIKLQKFGKMHYTPAVLASFRWHADSLTVASRSESVKEAREIRTSALPFYIRKFAAIWEFPISFAIRIVGKLLTFYSGVRRSTE
;
A
#
# COMPACT_ATOMS: atom_id res chain seq x y z
N MET A 1 13.96 6.22 -25.27
CA MET A 1 13.57 5.58 -23.99
C MET A 1 12.81 6.62 -23.19
N SER A 2 11.59 6.33 -22.75
CA SER A 2 10.86 7.27 -21.88
C SER A 2 11.64 7.45 -20.58
N LYS A 3 11.77 8.70 -20.12
CA LYS A 3 12.42 9.04 -18.86
C LYS A 3 11.69 8.32 -17.72
N CYS A 4 12.43 7.67 -16.80
CA CYS A 4 11.82 7.03 -15.64
C CYS A 4 11.31 8.10 -14.68
N ASP A 5 10.00 8.17 -14.47
CA ASP A 5 9.33 9.14 -13.60
C ASP A 5 8.56 8.49 -12.44
N ILE A 6 8.67 7.15 -12.29
CA ILE A 6 8.02 6.37 -11.24
C ILE A 6 9.07 5.82 -10.28
N GLY A 7 8.84 5.96 -8.98
CA GLY A 7 9.66 5.38 -7.91
C GLY A 7 8.86 4.39 -7.07
N ILE A 8 9.41 3.21 -6.83
CA ILE A 8 8.81 2.17 -5.98
C ILE A 8 9.75 1.84 -4.83
N VAL A 9 9.24 1.93 -3.61
CA VAL A 9 9.96 1.54 -2.39
C VAL A 9 9.54 0.13 -1.99
N VAL A 10 10.50 -0.74 -1.71
CA VAL A 10 10.26 -2.10 -1.20
C VAL A 10 10.95 -2.24 0.16
N PRO A 11 10.25 -2.00 1.26
CA PRO A 11 10.79 -2.28 2.59
C PRO A 11 10.83 -3.79 2.84
N THR A 12 11.93 -4.29 3.41
CA THR A 12 12.08 -5.71 3.72
C THR A 12 12.96 -5.92 4.95
N LEU A 13 12.68 -6.96 5.71
CA LEU A 13 13.55 -7.45 6.77
C LEU A 13 14.58 -8.47 6.25
N GLY A 14 14.54 -8.82 4.96
CA GLY A 14 15.43 -9.80 4.33
C GLY A 14 15.17 -11.24 4.73
N THR A 15 13.99 -11.56 5.24
CA THR A 15 13.63 -12.92 5.71
C THR A 15 12.77 -13.70 4.73
N ARG A 16 12.35 -13.08 3.61
CA ARG A 16 11.41 -13.63 2.62
C ARG A 16 11.96 -13.59 1.19
N ASP A 17 13.16 -14.14 0.98
CA ASP A 17 13.90 -14.05 -0.29
C ASP A 17 13.08 -14.41 -1.53
N VAL A 18 12.28 -15.51 -1.46
CA VAL A 18 11.48 -15.95 -2.59
C VAL A 18 10.41 -14.93 -2.95
N TYR A 19 9.71 -14.39 -1.94
CA TYR A 19 8.68 -13.38 -2.16
C TYR A 19 9.30 -12.06 -2.64
N LEU A 20 10.37 -11.60 -2.00
CA LEU A 20 11.08 -10.39 -2.40
C LEU A 20 11.49 -10.44 -3.87
N ARG A 21 12.03 -11.58 -4.34
CA ARG A 21 12.35 -11.76 -5.77
C ARG A 21 11.10 -11.69 -6.64
N GLN A 22 10.00 -12.32 -6.26
CA GLN A 22 8.74 -12.26 -6.99
C GLN A 22 8.22 -10.84 -7.06
N THR A 23 8.26 -10.10 -5.95
CA THR A 23 7.88 -8.69 -5.84
C THR A 23 8.69 -7.83 -6.81
N LEU A 24 10.02 -7.87 -6.73
CA LEU A 24 10.91 -7.08 -7.59
C LEU A 24 10.72 -7.41 -9.08
N SER A 25 10.62 -8.70 -9.41
CA SER A 25 10.34 -9.16 -10.78
C SER A 25 8.98 -8.68 -11.28
N SER A 26 7.97 -8.61 -10.40
CA SER A 26 6.65 -8.10 -10.76
C SER A 26 6.68 -6.60 -11.06
N ILE A 27 7.44 -5.81 -10.29
CA ILE A 27 7.60 -4.37 -10.51
C ILE A 27 8.25 -4.11 -11.88
N ARG A 28 9.33 -4.85 -12.23
CA ARG A 28 9.98 -4.73 -13.54
C ARG A 28 9.04 -5.02 -14.71
N ARG A 29 8.09 -5.95 -14.53
CA ARG A 29 7.06 -6.27 -15.54
C ARG A 29 5.89 -5.29 -15.55
N ALA A 30 5.69 -4.56 -14.47
CA ALA A 30 4.60 -3.59 -14.34
C ALA A 30 4.84 -2.29 -15.12
N GLY A 31 6.12 -1.95 -15.40
CA GLY A 31 6.51 -0.76 -16.15
C GLY A 31 7.90 -0.28 -15.81
N ASN A 32 8.29 0.88 -16.39
CA ASN A 32 9.58 1.51 -16.11
C ASN A 32 9.54 2.26 -14.76
N ALA A 33 10.24 1.74 -13.75
CA ALA A 33 10.31 2.33 -12.42
C ALA A 33 11.70 2.23 -11.82
N GLN A 34 12.09 3.25 -11.05
CA GLN A 34 13.24 3.19 -10.14
C GLN A 34 12.81 2.41 -8.88
N ILE A 35 13.49 1.30 -8.60
CA ILE A 35 13.19 0.43 -7.46
C ILE A 35 14.22 0.66 -6.37
N VAL A 36 13.76 1.03 -5.18
CA VAL A 36 14.58 1.24 -3.98
C VAL A 36 14.18 0.23 -2.92
N ILE A 37 15.12 -0.62 -2.53
CA ILE A 37 14.96 -1.52 -1.39
C ILE A 37 15.38 -0.78 -0.12
N VAL A 38 14.62 -0.94 0.96
CA VAL A 38 15.00 -0.48 2.31
C VAL A 38 15.09 -1.68 3.23
N ALA A 39 16.28 -1.91 3.80
CA ALA A 39 16.52 -3.06 4.67
C ALA A 39 17.40 -2.70 5.86
N PRO A 40 17.30 -3.41 7.00
CA PRO A 40 18.21 -3.22 8.13
C PRO A 40 19.68 -3.40 7.72
N THR A 41 20.56 -2.61 8.32
CA THR A 41 21.99 -2.70 8.05
C THR A 41 22.54 -4.07 8.41
N GLY A 42 23.33 -4.68 7.50
CA GLY A 42 23.95 -5.98 7.73
C GLY A 42 23.08 -7.19 7.40
N VAL A 43 21.82 -6.99 6.98
CA VAL A 43 21.02 -8.09 6.44
C VAL A 43 21.61 -8.50 5.09
N PRO A 44 22.06 -9.76 4.93
CA PRO A 44 22.52 -10.26 3.64
C PRO A 44 21.27 -10.42 2.76
N LEU A 45 20.99 -9.44 1.91
CA LEU A 45 20.08 -9.67 0.79
C LEU A 45 20.68 -10.79 -0.03
N HIS A 46 19.93 -11.87 -0.15
CA HIS A 46 20.42 -13.16 -0.66
C HIS A 46 21.19 -12.98 -1.97
N LYS A 47 22.27 -13.76 -2.17
CA LYS A 47 23.09 -13.80 -3.41
C LYS A 47 22.29 -14.01 -4.70
N SER A 48 21.01 -14.34 -4.57
CA SER A 48 20.07 -14.54 -5.67
C SER A 48 19.35 -13.25 -6.13
N LEU A 49 19.48 -12.11 -5.45
CA LEU A 49 19.02 -10.83 -5.93
C LEU A 49 20.08 -10.27 -6.87
N THR A 50 19.83 -10.39 -8.15
CA THR A 50 20.67 -9.81 -9.19
C THR A 50 20.47 -8.30 -9.28
N SER A 51 21.49 -7.55 -9.66
CA SER A 51 21.49 -6.08 -9.70
C SER A 51 20.49 -5.49 -10.71
N ASP A 52 19.93 -6.30 -11.60
CA ASP A 52 18.88 -5.89 -12.54
C ASP A 52 17.47 -5.80 -11.89
N LEU A 53 17.28 -6.41 -10.73
CA LEU A 53 15.99 -6.42 -10.04
C LEU A 53 15.68 -5.13 -9.26
N TYR A 54 16.70 -4.38 -8.85
CA TYR A 54 16.54 -3.12 -8.11
C TYR A 54 17.64 -2.12 -8.50
N ASP A 55 17.41 -0.83 -8.23
CA ASP A 55 18.34 0.24 -8.62
C ASP A 55 19.15 0.75 -7.43
N ARG A 56 18.57 0.76 -6.22
CA ARG A 56 19.24 1.24 -4.99
C ARG A 56 18.85 0.40 -3.79
N LEU A 57 19.79 0.29 -2.85
CA LEU A 57 19.58 -0.28 -1.52
C LEU A 57 19.89 0.80 -0.48
N LEU A 58 18.92 1.08 0.40
CA LEU A 58 19.07 2.04 1.48
C LEU A 58 18.99 1.35 2.85
N PRO A 59 19.73 1.84 3.84
CA PRO A 59 19.62 1.35 5.21
C PRO A 59 18.29 1.78 5.82
N ASP A 60 17.61 0.84 6.52
CA ASP A 60 16.43 1.17 7.32
C ASP A 60 16.84 2.07 8.50
N PRO A 61 16.19 3.23 8.70
CA PRO A 61 16.46 4.11 9.83
C PRO A 61 16.09 3.52 11.22
N GLY A 62 15.47 2.33 11.27
CA GLY A 62 15.11 1.64 12.51
C GLY A 62 13.98 2.27 13.30
N LYS A 63 13.13 3.07 12.66
CA LYS A 63 12.03 3.83 13.29
C LYS A 63 10.64 3.30 12.91
N GLY A 64 10.57 2.07 12.38
CA GLY A 64 9.34 1.41 11.95
C GLY A 64 9.07 1.56 10.45
N LEU A 65 8.09 0.78 9.96
CA LEU A 65 7.81 0.60 8.54
C LEU A 65 7.47 1.91 7.82
N SER A 66 6.58 2.73 8.38
CA SER A 66 6.19 4.02 7.79
C SER A 66 7.37 4.99 7.67
N ALA A 67 8.27 4.98 8.66
CA ALA A 67 9.48 5.81 8.64
C ALA A 67 10.50 5.34 7.60
N ALA A 68 10.66 4.02 7.43
CA ALA A 68 11.52 3.44 6.42
C ALA A 68 11.05 3.79 5.00
N ILE A 69 9.74 3.70 4.76
CA ILE A 69 9.12 4.06 3.48
C ILE A 69 9.28 5.58 3.22
N ASP A 70 8.92 6.42 4.19
CA ASP A 70 8.98 7.89 4.06
C ASP A 70 10.41 8.36 3.81
N PHE A 71 11.39 7.78 4.51
CA PHE A 71 12.81 8.03 4.28
C PHE A 71 13.20 7.76 2.82
N ALA A 72 12.88 6.58 2.29
CA ALA A 72 13.24 6.23 0.92
C ALA A 72 12.52 7.07 -0.15
N ILE A 73 11.25 7.44 0.10
CA ILE A 73 10.50 8.31 -0.81
C ILE A 73 11.16 9.69 -0.91
N ARG A 74 11.71 10.23 0.18
CA ARG A 74 12.42 11.52 0.18
C ARG A 74 13.76 11.47 -0.53
N GLU A 75 14.38 10.29 -0.64
CA GLU A 75 15.63 10.05 -1.36
C GLU A 75 15.47 9.97 -2.89
N PHE A 76 14.25 9.95 -3.40
CA PHE A 76 14.01 10.02 -4.84
C PHE A 76 14.31 11.43 -5.39
N SER A 77 14.99 11.48 -6.52
CA SER A 77 15.25 12.74 -7.24
C SER A 77 13.96 13.43 -7.70
N ASP A 78 14.08 14.70 -8.13
CA ASP A 78 12.95 15.48 -8.64
C ASP A 78 12.43 14.98 -10.00
N GLU A 79 13.15 14.08 -10.65
CA GLU A 79 12.72 13.40 -11.86
C GLU A 79 11.58 12.40 -11.59
N ILE A 80 11.56 11.82 -10.40
CA ILE A 80 10.48 10.92 -9.97
C ILE A 80 9.26 11.77 -9.59
N LYS A 81 8.20 11.60 -10.35
CA LYS A 81 6.92 12.32 -10.20
C LYS A 81 5.85 11.48 -9.50
N PHE A 82 5.90 10.16 -9.66
CA PHE A 82 4.92 9.23 -9.12
C PHE A 82 5.61 8.21 -8.24
N ILE A 83 4.96 7.86 -7.14
CA ILE A 83 5.51 6.95 -6.13
C ILE A 83 4.50 5.92 -5.69
N ASN A 84 5.00 4.78 -5.29
CA ASN A 84 4.29 3.77 -4.51
C ASN A 84 5.29 3.05 -3.59
N TRP A 85 4.80 2.28 -2.64
CA TRP A 85 5.58 1.27 -1.94
C TRP A 85 4.88 -0.07 -2.03
N LEU A 86 5.63 -1.14 -1.90
CA LEU A 86 5.12 -2.49 -2.03
C LEU A 86 5.72 -3.36 -0.93
N GLY A 87 4.89 -4.12 -0.23
CA GLY A 87 5.38 -5.16 0.68
C GLY A 87 6.28 -6.17 -0.05
N ASP A 88 7.27 -6.74 0.64
CA ASP A 88 8.21 -7.70 0.06
C ASP A 88 7.58 -9.05 -0.32
N ASP A 89 6.25 -9.17 -0.19
CA ASP A 89 5.42 -10.33 -0.49
C ASP A 89 4.26 -10.01 -1.46
N ASP A 90 4.05 -8.75 -1.82
CA ASP A 90 3.01 -8.32 -2.75
C ASP A 90 3.51 -8.27 -4.20
N LEU A 91 2.57 -8.22 -5.15
CA LEU A 91 2.90 -8.22 -6.58
C LEU A 91 2.19 -7.07 -7.30
N LEU A 92 2.87 -6.44 -8.27
CA LEU A 92 2.23 -5.59 -9.25
C LEU A 92 1.75 -6.40 -10.46
N ALA A 93 0.63 -6.01 -11.03
CA ALA A 93 0.13 -6.62 -12.25
C ALA A 93 0.93 -6.15 -13.47
N LEU A 94 0.96 -6.96 -14.52
CA LEU A 94 1.63 -6.64 -15.79
C LEU A 94 1.12 -5.28 -16.33
N ASN A 95 2.03 -4.40 -16.71
CA ASN A 95 1.75 -3.05 -17.26
C ASN A 95 0.92 -2.14 -16.32
N SER A 96 0.81 -2.47 -15.03
CA SER A 96 -0.03 -1.72 -14.09
C SER A 96 0.49 -0.32 -13.81
N LEU A 97 1.80 -0.10 -13.84
CA LEU A 97 2.39 1.22 -13.64
C LEU A 97 2.07 2.17 -14.81
N ASP A 98 2.09 1.68 -16.04
CA ASP A 98 1.70 2.46 -17.22
C ASP A 98 0.20 2.79 -17.18
N CYS A 99 -0.63 1.81 -16.82
CA CYS A 99 -2.07 1.99 -16.65
C CYS A 99 -2.38 3.05 -15.57
N ALA A 100 -1.70 3.00 -14.41
CA ALA A 100 -1.94 3.92 -13.31
C ALA A 100 -1.37 5.32 -13.55
N SER A 101 -0.21 5.45 -14.21
CA SER A 101 0.43 6.74 -14.44
C SER A 101 -0.21 7.57 -15.54
N LYS A 102 -0.86 6.93 -16.52
CA LYS A 102 -1.48 7.61 -17.66
C LYS A 102 -2.46 8.71 -17.24
N PRO A 103 -3.50 8.46 -16.40
CA PRO A 103 -4.42 9.51 -15.97
C PRO A 103 -3.74 10.66 -15.20
N MET A 104 -2.62 10.34 -14.51
CA MET A 104 -1.86 11.34 -13.74
C MET A 104 -1.01 12.24 -14.65
N ARG A 105 -0.50 11.70 -15.77
CA ARG A 105 0.23 12.48 -16.78
C ARG A 105 -0.71 13.36 -17.58
N GLU A 106 -1.94 12.90 -17.84
CA GLU A 106 -2.97 13.62 -18.60
C GLU A 106 -3.65 14.73 -17.77
N ASN A 107 -3.66 14.62 -16.43
CA ASN A 107 -4.31 15.58 -15.55
C ASN A 107 -3.49 15.80 -14.26
N GLU A 108 -2.92 17.01 -14.13
CA GLU A 108 -2.10 17.39 -12.98
C GLU A 108 -2.89 17.47 -11.67
N GLU A 109 -4.20 17.68 -11.71
CA GLU A 109 -5.06 17.62 -10.51
C GLU A 109 -5.22 16.21 -9.95
N THR A 110 -4.84 15.17 -10.73
CA THR A 110 -4.89 13.79 -10.25
C THR A 110 -3.70 13.53 -9.35
N VAL A 111 -3.95 13.46 -8.04
CA VAL A 111 -2.92 13.22 -7.03
C VAL A 111 -2.71 11.76 -6.71
N MET A 112 -3.69 10.91 -7.03
CA MET A 112 -3.62 9.47 -6.81
C MET A 112 -4.48 8.73 -7.83
N VAL A 113 -3.95 7.63 -8.34
CA VAL A 113 -4.73 6.62 -9.09
C VAL A 113 -4.78 5.36 -8.24
N TYR A 114 -5.93 4.69 -8.22
CA TYR A 114 -6.10 3.39 -7.58
C TYR A 114 -6.96 2.48 -8.43
N GLY A 115 -6.73 1.18 -8.30
CA GLY A 115 -7.46 0.16 -9.06
C GLY A 115 -7.87 -1.02 -8.20
N LYS A 116 -8.26 -2.10 -8.88
CA LYS A 116 -8.55 -3.37 -8.23
C LYS A 116 -7.26 -4.00 -7.72
N CYS A 117 -7.38 -4.72 -6.61
CA CYS A 117 -6.32 -5.54 -6.04
C CYS A 117 -6.85 -6.96 -5.83
N GLU A 118 -6.11 -7.95 -6.27
CA GLU A 118 -6.40 -9.34 -6.00
C GLU A 118 -5.83 -9.75 -4.65
N TYR A 119 -6.56 -10.55 -3.91
CA TYR A 119 -6.03 -11.22 -2.72
C TYR A 119 -5.57 -12.61 -3.14
N ILE A 120 -4.30 -12.93 -2.88
CA ILE A 120 -3.68 -14.22 -3.21
C ILE A 120 -3.23 -14.94 -1.95
N ASP A 121 -3.18 -16.26 -1.99
CA ASP A 121 -2.64 -17.09 -0.91
C ASP A 121 -1.09 -17.12 -0.91
N ARG A 122 -0.49 -17.89 0.01
CA ARG A 122 0.97 -18.09 0.08
C ARG A 122 1.57 -18.61 -1.23
N SER A 123 0.84 -19.44 -1.94
CA SER A 123 1.27 -20.05 -3.21
C SER A 123 1.05 -19.14 -4.42
N GLY A 124 0.36 -18.00 -4.24
CA GLY A 124 0.03 -17.06 -5.31
C GLY A 124 -1.30 -17.36 -5.98
N ASN A 125 -2.11 -18.30 -5.48
CA ASN A 125 -3.44 -18.57 -6.01
C ASN A 125 -4.41 -17.48 -5.58
N LYS A 126 -5.26 -17.05 -6.52
CA LYS A 126 -6.26 -16.04 -6.25
C LYS A 126 -7.34 -16.52 -5.29
N ILE A 127 -7.58 -15.75 -4.23
CA ILE A 127 -8.67 -15.95 -3.28
C ILE A 127 -9.90 -15.16 -3.70
N THR A 128 -9.70 -13.85 -3.94
CA THR A 128 -10.77 -12.92 -4.32
C THR A 128 -10.18 -11.65 -4.94
N THR A 129 -11.04 -10.77 -5.44
CA THR A 129 -10.66 -9.41 -5.86
C THR A 129 -11.40 -8.41 -4.98
N ASN A 130 -10.73 -7.34 -4.56
CA ASN A 130 -11.40 -6.30 -3.78
C ASN A 130 -12.52 -5.63 -4.59
N ARG A 131 -13.52 -5.08 -3.86
CA ARG A 131 -14.65 -4.35 -4.47
C ARG A 131 -14.34 -2.86 -4.58
N SER A 132 -13.17 -2.51 -5.08
CA SER A 132 -12.81 -1.11 -5.33
C SER A 132 -13.63 -0.53 -6.48
N GLY A 133 -13.95 0.75 -6.40
CA GLY A 133 -14.70 1.49 -7.41
C GLY A 133 -14.64 2.98 -7.12
N ASN A 134 -15.25 3.81 -7.97
CA ASN A 134 -15.28 5.27 -7.77
C ASN A 134 -15.80 5.72 -6.40
N TYR A 135 -16.66 4.92 -5.78
CA TYR A 135 -17.22 5.18 -4.45
C TYR A 135 -16.21 4.95 -3.32
N ALA A 136 -15.15 4.15 -3.55
CA ALA A 136 -14.21 3.77 -2.51
C ALA A 136 -13.51 4.97 -1.87
N ARG A 137 -13.19 6.01 -2.66
CA ARG A 137 -12.60 7.27 -2.18
C ARG A 137 -13.48 8.03 -1.20
N PHE A 138 -14.81 7.92 -1.32
CA PHE A 138 -15.75 8.53 -0.38
C PHE A 138 -15.95 7.66 0.86
N LEU A 139 -16.07 6.35 0.67
CA LEU A 139 -16.32 5.43 1.76
C LEU A 139 -15.17 5.36 2.76
N MET A 140 -13.91 5.59 2.34
CA MET A 140 -12.78 5.49 3.26
C MET A 140 -12.86 6.43 4.46
N ARG A 141 -13.64 7.52 4.39
CA ARG A 141 -13.88 8.44 5.52
C ARG A 141 -14.95 7.93 6.50
N PHE A 142 -15.88 7.10 6.05
CA PHE A 142 -17.05 6.68 6.82
C PHE A 142 -17.16 5.16 6.94
N GLY A 143 -16.41 4.42 6.14
CA GLY A 143 -16.57 2.99 5.94
C GLY A 143 -15.28 2.21 5.85
N PRO A 144 -15.35 0.98 5.34
CA PRO A 144 -14.16 0.16 5.13
C PRO A 144 -13.22 0.81 4.10
N GLN A 145 -11.93 0.61 4.30
CA GLN A 145 -10.93 0.96 3.30
C GLN A 145 -11.00 -0.03 2.14
N LEU A 146 -11.58 0.41 1.03
CA LEU A 146 -11.68 -0.38 -0.20
C LEU A 146 -10.59 -0.04 -1.21
N VAL A 147 -9.81 1.00 -0.95
CA VAL A 147 -8.61 1.34 -1.71
C VAL A 147 -7.45 0.56 -1.14
N SER A 148 -6.96 -0.42 -1.89
CA SER A 148 -5.78 -1.20 -1.50
C SER A 148 -4.51 -0.44 -1.83
N GLN A 149 -3.62 -0.30 -0.86
CA GLN A 149 -2.39 0.45 -0.99
C GLN A 149 -1.49 -0.10 -2.12
N PRO A 150 -1.21 -1.42 -2.26
CA PRO A 150 -0.40 -1.93 -3.36
C PRO A 150 -0.94 -1.58 -4.76
N GLY A 151 -2.27 -1.52 -4.89
CA GLY A 151 -2.97 -1.17 -6.14
C GLY A 151 -3.16 0.33 -6.31
N SER A 152 -2.22 1.16 -5.87
CA SER A 152 -2.27 2.62 -6.00
C SER A 152 -0.98 3.20 -6.57
N LEU A 153 -1.07 4.42 -7.12
CA LEU A 153 0.07 5.24 -7.51
C LEU A 153 -0.22 6.68 -7.07
N ILE A 154 0.76 7.36 -6.49
CA ILE A 154 0.59 8.65 -5.82
C ILE A 154 1.51 9.68 -6.45
N ARG A 155 1.04 10.92 -6.66
CA ARG A 155 1.88 12.05 -7.06
C ARG A 155 2.82 12.43 -5.91
N LYS A 156 4.15 12.38 -6.14
CA LYS A 156 5.18 12.65 -5.12
C LYS A 156 5.01 14.04 -4.50
N GLU A 157 4.72 15.05 -5.30
CA GLU A 157 4.46 16.41 -4.80
C GLU A 157 3.30 16.45 -3.81
N ALA A 158 2.16 15.82 -4.14
CA ALA A 158 1.01 15.75 -3.24
C ALA A 158 1.30 14.95 -1.97
N TYR A 159 2.09 13.86 -2.07
CA TYR A 159 2.58 13.11 -0.91
C TYR A 159 3.38 13.99 0.04
N LEU A 160 4.33 14.76 -0.49
CA LEU A 160 5.18 15.66 0.31
C LEU A 160 4.35 16.79 0.92
N ALA A 161 3.42 17.40 0.14
CA ALA A 161 2.52 18.43 0.62
C ALA A 161 1.57 17.95 1.72
N ALA A 162 1.16 16.67 1.69
CA ALA A 162 0.36 16.03 2.73
C ALA A 162 1.16 15.72 4.01
N GLY A 163 2.47 15.96 4.00
CA GLY A 163 3.39 15.71 5.12
C GLY A 163 3.98 14.29 5.15
N GLY A 164 3.76 13.48 4.11
CA GLY A 164 4.22 12.10 4.06
C GLY A 164 3.41 11.14 4.96
N LEU A 165 4.01 10.00 5.32
CA LEU A 165 3.38 9.02 6.20
C LEU A 165 3.42 9.48 7.66
N ASN A 166 2.35 9.24 8.39
CA ASN A 166 2.32 9.48 9.83
C ASN A 166 2.98 8.30 10.57
N HIS A 167 4.14 8.55 11.18
CA HIS A 167 4.91 7.52 11.87
C HIS A 167 4.30 7.09 13.23
N GLY A 168 3.26 7.76 13.68
CA GLY A 168 2.49 7.37 14.88
C GLY A 168 1.58 6.16 14.63
N TYR A 169 1.24 5.86 13.38
CA TYR A 169 0.46 4.67 13.00
C TYR A 169 1.36 3.55 12.51
N LYS A 170 1.08 2.34 13.00
CA LYS A 170 1.84 1.12 12.62
C LYS A 170 1.22 0.37 11.45
N CYS A 171 -0.12 0.41 11.34
CA CYS A 171 -0.86 -0.42 10.41
C CYS A 171 -1.67 0.38 9.38
N ALA A 172 -2.29 1.51 9.78
CA ALA A 172 -3.25 2.25 8.96
C ALA A 172 -2.70 3.60 8.45
N PHE A 173 -1.37 3.75 8.37
CA PHE A 173 -0.73 4.96 7.88
C PHE A 173 -1.05 5.28 6.42
N ASP A 174 -1.39 4.28 5.62
CA ASP A 174 -1.88 4.43 4.25
C ASP A 174 -3.28 5.08 4.20
N LEU A 175 -4.19 4.68 5.08
CA LEU A 175 -5.51 5.31 5.21
C LEU A 175 -5.40 6.78 5.60
N ASP A 176 -4.53 7.10 6.58
CA ASP A 176 -4.27 8.49 7.00
C ASP A 176 -3.79 9.34 5.82
N LEU A 177 -2.80 8.83 5.08
CA LEU A 177 -2.30 9.51 3.89
C LEU A 177 -3.38 9.70 2.83
N PHE A 178 -4.14 8.65 2.49
CA PHE A 178 -5.16 8.71 1.44
C PHE A 178 -6.27 9.72 1.77
N ILE A 179 -6.68 9.81 3.04
CA ILE A 179 -7.64 10.82 3.49
C ILE A 179 -7.05 12.24 3.35
N LYS A 180 -5.75 12.43 3.68
CA LYS A 180 -5.07 13.72 3.53
C LYS A 180 -4.93 14.13 2.08
N LEU A 181 -4.57 13.19 1.18
CA LEU A 181 -4.39 13.46 -0.25
C LEU A 181 -5.64 14.03 -0.93
N GLN A 182 -6.85 13.71 -0.42
CA GLN A 182 -8.10 14.28 -0.97
C GLN A 182 -8.20 15.80 -0.83
N LYS A 183 -7.35 16.44 -0.04
CA LYS A 183 -7.29 17.90 0.09
C LYS A 183 -6.41 18.55 -1.00
N PHE A 184 -5.57 17.77 -1.65
CA PHE A 184 -4.57 18.25 -2.62
C PHE A 184 -4.97 18.01 -4.07
N GLY A 185 -6.02 17.21 -4.32
CA GLY A 185 -6.50 16.96 -5.66
C GLY A 185 -7.44 15.77 -5.79
N LYS A 186 -7.61 15.30 -7.01
CA LYS A 186 -8.55 14.24 -7.36
C LYS A 186 -7.91 12.86 -7.24
N MET A 187 -8.69 11.90 -6.72
CA MET A 187 -8.35 10.49 -6.78
C MET A 187 -9.11 9.83 -7.94
N HIS A 188 -8.37 9.22 -8.84
CA HIS A 188 -8.91 8.56 -10.03
C HIS A 188 -8.97 7.04 -9.83
N TYR A 189 -10.13 6.44 -10.13
CA TYR A 189 -10.30 4.99 -10.14
C TYR A 189 -10.11 4.42 -11.54
N THR A 190 -9.31 3.36 -11.67
CA THR A 190 -9.24 2.52 -12.87
C THR A 190 -9.83 1.13 -12.59
N PRO A 191 -10.65 0.56 -13.49
CA PRO A 191 -11.20 -0.78 -13.31
C PRO A 191 -10.16 -1.91 -13.48
N ALA A 192 -8.93 -1.57 -13.86
CA ALA A 192 -7.85 -2.53 -14.02
C ALA A 192 -7.42 -3.12 -12.67
N VAL A 193 -6.94 -4.36 -12.70
CA VAL A 193 -6.21 -4.97 -11.59
C VAL A 193 -4.80 -4.38 -11.62
N LEU A 194 -4.40 -3.68 -10.57
CA LEU A 194 -3.08 -3.04 -10.48
C LEU A 194 -2.09 -3.85 -9.65
N ALA A 195 -2.58 -4.62 -8.69
CA ALA A 195 -1.72 -5.37 -7.77
C ALA A 195 -2.39 -6.65 -7.25
N SER A 196 -1.58 -7.49 -6.62
CA SER A 196 -2.03 -8.63 -5.82
C SER A 196 -1.42 -8.52 -4.42
N PHE A 197 -2.29 -8.55 -3.41
CA PHE A 197 -1.94 -8.54 -2.00
C PHE A 197 -1.89 -9.98 -1.47
N ARG A 198 -0.76 -10.37 -0.88
CA ARG A 198 -0.59 -11.72 -0.34
C ARG A 198 -1.14 -11.83 1.08
N TRP A 199 -2.16 -12.68 1.22
CA TRP A 199 -2.85 -12.89 2.50
C TRP A 199 -2.28 -14.11 3.21
N HIS A 200 -1.46 -13.88 4.25
CA HIS A 200 -0.89 -14.93 5.09
C HIS A 200 -0.72 -14.47 6.54
N ALA A 201 -0.47 -15.42 7.45
CA ALA A 201 -0.43 -15.15 8.90
C ALA A 201 0.62 -14.10 9.31
N ASP A 202 1.76 -14.07 8.60
CA ASP A 202 2.88 -13.18 8.91
C ASP A 202 2.75 -11.80 8.22
N SER A 203 1.68 -11.55 7.44
CA SER A 203 1.44 -10.21 6.89
C SER A 203 0.99 -9.27 8.00
N LEU A 204 1.48 -8.03 7.99
CA LEU A 204 1.20 -7.01 9.03
C LEU A 204 -0.31 -6.85 9.28
N THR A 205 -1.10 -6.79 8.22
CA THR A 205 -2.56 -6.63 8.28
C THR A 205 -3.26 -7.80 8.98
N VAL A 206 -2.74 -9.03 8.83
CA VAL A 206 -3.33 -10.22 9.46
C VAL A 206 -2.85 -10.36 10.90
N ALA A 207 -1.56 -10.16 11.13
CA ALA A 207 -0.94 -10.28 12.46
C ALA A 207 -1.46 -9.23 13.44
N SER A 208 -1.64 -7.97 13.01
CA SER A 208 -2.02 -6.83 13.85
C SER A 208 -3.43 -6.32 13.58
N ARG A 209 -4.38 -7.20 13.23
CA ARG A 209 -5.74 -6.81 12.82
C ARG A 209 -6.48 -5.92 13.82
N SER A 210 -6.37 -6.19 15.13
CA SER A 210 -7.03 -5.40 16.16
C SER A 210 -6.49 -3.97 16.23
N GLU A 211 -5.19 -3.80 16.09
CA GLU A 211 -4.52 -2.51 16.05
C GLU A 211 -4.90 -1.75 14.78
N SER A 212 -4.86 -2.39 13.62
CA SER A 212 -5.29 -1.81 12.35
C SER A 212 -6.72 -1.27 12.39
N VAL A 213 -7.68 -2.03 12.96
CA VAL A 213 -9.07 -1.58 13.10
C VAL A 213 -9.18 -0.38 14.06
N LYS A 214 -8.40 -0.37 15.17
CA LYS A 214 -8.38 0.74 16.13
C LYS A 214 -7.83 2.00 15.49
N GLU A 215 -6.66 1.93 14.84
CA GLU A 215 -6.04 3.05 14.14
C GLU A 215 -6.95 3.60 13.04
N ALA A 216 -7.51 2.72 12.20
CA ALA A 216 -8.42 3.13 11.14
C ALA A 216 -9.65 3.88 11.66
N ARG A 217 -10.23 3.45 12.80
CA ARG A 217 -11.32 4.17 13.46
C ARG A 217 -10.88 5.54 13.96
N GLU A 218 -9.72 5.63 14.59
CA GLU A 218 -9.17 6.90 15.09
C GLU A 218 -8.95 7.88 13.95
N ILE A 219 -8.32 7.43 12.86
CA ILE A 219 -8.06 8.23 11.66
C ILE A 219 -9.36 8.75 11.06
N ARG A 220 -10.36 7.87 10.84
CA ARG A 220 -11.66 8.30 10.29
C ARG A 220 -12.36 9.30 11.20
N THR A 221 -12.41 9.02 12.51
CA THR A 221 -13.03 9.92 13.48
C THR A 221 -12.35 11.28 13.51
N SER A 222 -11.01 11.34 13.47
CA SER A 222 -10.26 12.60 13.46
C SER A 222 -10.45 13.39 12.17
N ALA A 223 -10.70 12.72 11.06
CA ALA A 223 -10.96 13.35 9.76
C ALA A 223 -12.38 13.95 9.64
N LEU A 224 -13.30 13.62 10.56
CA LEU A 224 -14.65 14.17 10.56
C LEU A 224 -14.71 15.60 11.12
N PRO A 225 -15.64 16.43 10.66
CA PRO A 225 -15.98 17.70 11.29
C PRO A 225 -16.34 17.50 12.78
N PHE A 226 -15.93 18.44 13.63
CA PHE A 226 -16.10 18.35 15.08
C PHE A 226 -17.51 18.03 15.53
N TYR A 227 -18.52 18.63 14.90
CA TYR A 227 -19.94 18.43 15.23
C TYR A 227 -20.46 17.02 14.89
N ILE A 228 -19.83 16.29 13.96
CA ILE A 228 -20.22 14.93 13.58
C ILE A 228 -19.46 13.87 14.43
N ARG A 229 -18.28 14.18 14.93
CA ARG A 229 -17.42 13.22 15.66
C ARG A 229 -18.12 12.48 16.78
N LYS A 230 -18.96 13.20 17.57
CA LYS A 230 -19.71 12.62 18.68
C LYS A 230 -20.68 11.52 18.26
N PHE A 231 -21.12 11.52 17.01
CA PHE A 231 -22.02 10.51 16.45
C PHE A 231 -21.28 9.39 15.73
N ALA A 232 -19.97 9.47 15.56
CA ALA A 232 -19.16 8.50 14.80
C ALA A 232 -19.37 7.06 15.26
N ALA A 233 -19.60 6.84 16.55
CA ALA A 233 -19.85 5.51 17.10
C ALA A 233 -21.04 4.78 16.45
N ILE A 234 -22.05 5.52 15.95
CA ILE A 234 -23.28 4.94 15.37
C ILE A 234 -22.94 4.05 14.16
N TRP A 235 -21.97 4.46 13.34
CA TRP A 235 -21.59 3.70 12.14
C TRP A 235 -20.24 2.97 12.29
N GLU A 236 -19.33 3.46 13.13
CA GLU A 236 -18.02 2.84 13.33
C GLU A 236 -18.09 1.45 13.96
N PHE A 237 -19.01 1.23 14.91
CA PHE A 237 -19.19 -0.09 15.51
C PHE A 237 -19.68 -1.14 14.49
N PRO A 238 -20.75 -0.93 13.72
CA PRO A 238 -21.17 -1.89 12.68
C PRO A 238 -20.09 -2.14 11.63
N ILE A 239 -19.38 -1.09 11.21
CA ILE A 239 -18.31 -1.21 10.21
C ILE A 239 -17.15 -2.04 10.75
N SER A 240 -16.68 -1.74 11.95
CA SER A 240 -15.58 -2.49 12.60
C SER A 240 -15.95 -3.97 12.78
N PHE A 241 -17.20 -4.25 13.11
CA PHE A 241 -17.72 -5.61 13.23
C PHE A 241 -17.73 -6.33 11.87
N ALA A 242 -18.24 -5.67 10.81
CA ALA A 242 -18.24 -6.21 9.45
C ALA A 242 -16.83 -6.50 8.94
N ILE A 243 -15.87 -5.58 9.15
CA ILE A 243 -14.45 -5.78 8.77
C ILE A 243 -13.86 -7.00 9.48
N ARG A 244 -14.18 -7.20 10.76
CA ARG A 244 -13.70 -8.39 11.50
C ARG A 244 -14.25 -9.70 10.94
N ILE A 245 -15.53 -9.72 10.56
CA ILE A 245 -16.14 -10.90 9.93
C ILE A 245 -15.51 -11.20 8.58
N VAL A 246 -15.43 -10.21 7.69
CA VAL A 246 -14.82 -10.37 6.36
C VAL A 246 -13.38 -10.86 6.49
N GLY A 247 -12.61 -10.27 7.40
CA GLY A 247 -11.25 -10.70 7.65
C GLY A 247 -11.13 -12.15 8.16
N LYS A 248 -12.07 -12.62 9.01
CA LYS A 248 -12.12 -14.03 9.42
C LYS A 248 -12.44 -14.96 8.25
N LEU A 249 -13.39 -14.57 7.40
CA LEU A 249 -13.75 -15.35 6.22
C LEU A 249 -12.57 -15.47 5.23
N LEU A 250 -11.88 -14.37 4.95
CA LEU A 250 -10.69 -14.39 4.10
C LEU A 250 -9.60 -15.33 4.67
N THR A 251 -9.36 -15.26 5.98
CA THR A 251 -8.41 -16.14 6.65
C THR A 251 -8.81 -17.62 6.55
N PHE A 252 -10.10 -17.91 6.66
CA PHE A 252 -10.63 -19.27 6.51
C PHE A 252 -10.46 -19.79 5.07
N TYR A 253 -10.82 -18.99 4.06
CA TYR A 253 -10.68 -19.37 2.64
C TYR A 253 -9.21 -19.44 2.18
N SER A 254 -8.31 -18.67 2.77
CA SER A 254 -6.87 -18.73 2.43
C SER A 254 -6.14 -19.96 3.02
N GLY A 255 -6.83 -20.81 3.80
CA GLY A 255 -6.20 -21.94 4.47
C GLY A 255 -5.16 -21.58 5.53
N VAL A 256 -5.13 -20.29 5.92
CA VAL A 256 -4.22 -19.79 6.96
C VAL A 256 -4.69 -20.31 8.32
N ARG A 257 -4.21 -21.50 8.72
CA ARG A 257 -4.29 -21.92 10.12
C ARG A 257 -3.31 -21.10 10.94
N ARG A 258 -3.78 -20.43 12.00
CA ARG A 258 -2.89 -19.94 13.05
C ARG A 258 -2.15 -21.15 13.60
N SER A 259 -0.83 -21.18 13.48
CA SER A 259 -0.02 -21.97 14.39
C SER A 259 -0.26 -21.40 15.79
N THR A 260 -1.06 -22.10 16.57
CA THR A 260 -1.11 -21.92 18.02
C THR A 260 0.21 -22.48 18.55
N GLU A 261 1.14 -21.61 18.84
CA GLU A 261 2.20 -21.78 19.84
C GLU A 261 2.26 -20.51 20.67
#